data_a172e4332ab9a176855609cd36019a04
#
_entry.id   a172e4332ab9a176855609cd36019a04
#
_cell.length_a   1.000
_cell.length_b   1.000
_cell.length_c   1.000
_cell.angle_alpha   90.00
_cell.angle_beta   90.00
_cell.angle_gamma   90.00
#
_symmetry.space_group_name_H-M   'P 1'
#
loop_
_entity.id
_entity.type
_entity.pdbx_description
1 polymer ?
#
loop_
_entity_poly.entity_id
_entity_poly.type
_entity_poly.pdbx_seq_one_letter_code
_entity_poly.pdbx_strand_id
1 'polypeptide(L)'
;DRSVFGKRIVSSAYNRDGTINKENCSLYCRPDQIAECAYSFEIAGTVTEEAAKESGLKKGTPVIVGTGDSTAEAISVGLVESGTVFFQYGSSMFFYYCVDRYVDDYVSANGNGSLKGGKEFTIPGTFCIGDGTNAAGTLTRWVRDTFYEEELKKERAGGENAYAVMAREAAEVEAG
;
A
#
# COMPACT_ATOMS: atom_id res chain seq x y z
N ASP A 1 -6.08 -1.11 24.45
CA ASP A 1 -4.82 -1.31 23.76
C ASP A 1 -4.55 -0.12 22.85
N ARG A 2 -3.64 0.75 23.24
CA ARG A 2 -3.24 1.89 22.42
C ARG A 2 -2.09 1.46 21.54
N SER A 3 -2.40 0.80 20.44
CA SER A 3 -1.42 0.62 19.40
C SER A 3 -1.11 1.98 18.78
N VAL A 4 0.16 2.29 18.62
CA VAL A 4 0.62 3.48 17.93
C VAL A 4 0.55 3.19 16.44
N PHE A 5 -0.09 4.06 15.68
CA PHE A 5 -0.24 3.88 14.24
C PHE A 5 0.88 4.63 13.51
N GLY A 6 1.51 4.00 12.56
CA GLY A 6 2.48 4.69 11.71
C GLY A 6 1.83 5.89 11.00
N LYS A 7 2.45 7.05 11.07
CA LYS A 7 1.95 8.37 10.61
C LYS A 7 1.45 8.39 9.16
N ARG A 8 1.51 7.28 8.49
CA ARG A 8 1.36 7.26 7.09
C ARG A 8 0.47 6.32 6.46
N ILE A 9 -0.17 5.48 7.20
CA ILE A 9 -1.28 4.78 6.65
C ILE A 9 -2.48 5.63 6.94
N VAL A 10 -2.56 6.62 6.13
CA VAL A 10 -3.63 7.37 5.90
C VAL A 10 -4.97 6.95 6.05
N SER A 11 -5.58 7.39 6.99
CA SER A 11 -6.99 7.64 6.88
C SER A 11 -7.23 9.15 6.92
N SER A 12 -8.30 9.59 6.34
CA SER A 12 -8.86 10.91 6.58
C SER A 12 -9.09 11.22 8.07
N ALA A 13 -8.83 10.25 8.94
CA ALA A 13 -8.92 10.38 10.39
C ALA A 13 -7.82 11.24 11.02
N TYR A 14 -6.74 11.53 10.30
CA TYR A 14 -5.65 12.36 10.80
C TYR A 14 -5.47 13.62 9.98
N ASN A 15 -5.15 14.71 10.65
CA ASN A 15 -4.72 15.96 10.05
C ASN A 15 -3.29 15.83 9.51
N ARG A 16 -2.85 16.83 8.73
CA ARG A 16 -1.51 16.90 8.15
C ARG A 16 -0.40 16.86 9.20
N ASP A 17 -0.63 17.43 10.37
CA ASP A 17 0.31 17.45 11.49
C ASP A 17 0.35 16.15 12.31
N GLY A 18 -0.48 15.17 11.94
CA GLY A 18 -0.61 13.88 12.63
C GLY A 18 -1.61 13.88 13.79
N THR A 19 -2.26 15.00 14.06
CA THR A 19 -3.34 15.04 15.06
C THR A 19 -4.61 14.39 14.50
N ILE A 20 -5.49 13.92 15.40
CA ILE A 20 -6.75 13.29 15.02
C ILE A 20 -7.69 14.34 14.40
N ASN A 21 -8.15 14.10 13.19
CA ASN A 21 -9.22 14.88 12.57
C ASN A 21 -10.56 14.39 13.12
N LYS A 22 -11.09 15.11 14.12
CA LYS A 22 -12.31 14.71 14.82
C LYS A 22 -13.54 14.66 13.94
N GLU A 23 -13.65 15.55 12.96
CA GLU A 23 -14.77 15.61 12.03
C GLU A 23 -14.80 14.36 11.14
N ASN A 24 -13.71 14.09 10.43
CA ASN A 24 -13.62 12.91 9.57
C ASN A 24 -13.65 11.60 10.36
N CYS A 25 -13.01 11.58 11.54
CA CYS A 25 -13.03 10.43 12.42
C CYS A 25 -14.46 10.05 12.83
N SER A 26 -15.30 11.02 13.14
CA SER A 26 -16.68 10.81 13.60
C SER A 26 -17.57 10.11 12.57
N LEU A 27 -17.17 10.06 11.30
CA LEU A 27 -17.89 9.32 10.25
C LEU A 27 -17.76 7.79 10.41
N TYR A 28 -16.73 7.33 11.13
CA TYR A 28 -16.38 5.90 11.22
C TYR A 28 -16.31 5.38 12.65
N CYS A 29 -15.83 6.21 13.57
CA CYS A 29 -15.60 5.82 14.96
C CYS A 29 -15.47 7.05 15.88
N ARG A 30 -15.34 6.82 17.18
CA ARG A 30 -15.02 7.91 18.11
C ARG A 30 -13.52 8.21 18.10
N PRO A 31 -13.09 9.47 18.31
CA PRO A 31 -11.68 9.85 18.36
C PRO A 31 -10.84 9.08 19.40
N ASP A 32 -11.47 8.65 20.50
CA ASP A 32 -10.82 7.86 21.56
C ASP A 32 -10.54 6.40 21.16
N GLN A 33 -11.05 5.96 20.02
CA GLN A 33 -10.83 4.61 19.48
C GLN A 33 -9.68 4.57 18.47
N ILE A 34 -9.15 5.73 18.06
CA ILE A 34 -8.03 5.83 17.10
C ILE A 34 -6.71 5.91 17.86
N ALA A 35 -5.72 5.18 17.37
CA ALA A 35 -4.36 5.20 17.90
C ALA A 35 -3.67 6.54 17.68
N GLU A 36 -2.73 6.88 18.54
CA GLU A 36 -1.84 8.03 18.33
C GLU A 36 -0.94 7.78 17.11
N CYS A 37 -0.58 8.85 16.43
CA CYS A 37 0.21 8.80 15.21
C CYS A 37 1.68 9.11 15.52
N ALA A 38 2.59 8.25 15.05
CA ALA A 38 4.03 8.45 15.20
C ALA A 38 4.78 8.00 13.92
N TYR A 39 6.03 8.37 13.76
CA TYR A 39 6.82 7.88 12.64
C TYR A 39 7.11 6.39 12.79
N SER A 40 7.20 5.69 11.67
CA SER A 40 7.40 4.24 11.63
C SER A 40 8.65 3.74 12.35
N PHE A 41 9.69 4.57 12.43
CA PHE A 41 10.97 4.28 13.08
C PHE A 41 11.03 4.69 14.56
N GLU A 42 10.01 5.37 15.07
CA GLU A 42 9.94 5.72 16.49
C GLU A 42 9.67 4.47 17.33
N ILE A 43 10.14 4.50 18.57
CA ILE A 43 9.93 3.41 19.51
C ILE A 43 8.52 3.53 20.08
N ALA A 44 7.66 2.56 19.77
CA ALA A 44 6.32 2.45 20.33
C ALA A 44 6.33 1.90 21.77
N GLY A 45 7.36 1.13 22.12
CA GLY A 45 7.49 0.50 23.43
C GLY A 45 8.63 -0.50 23.46
N THR A 46 8.58 -1.40 24.43
CA THR A 46 9.55 -2.50 24.54
C THR A 46 8.84 -3.82 24.81
N VAL A 47 9.50 -4.92 24.48
CA VAL A 47 8.99 -6.26 24.75
C VAL A 47 8.79 -6.45 26.26
N THR A 48 7.54 -6.70 26.66
CA THR A 48 7.17 -6.94 28.06
C THR A 48 7.64 -8.32 28.53
N GLU A 49 7.52 -8.59 29.83
CA GLU A 49 7.88 -9.90 30.36
C GLU A 49 6.94 -11.01 29.84
N GLU A 50 5.66 -10.72 29.71
CA GLU A 50 4.67 -11.65 29.15
C GLU A 50 4.97 -11.94 27.67
N ALA A 51 5.17 -10.90 26.89
CA ALA A 51 5.52 -11.06 25.47
C ALA A 51 6.85 -11.81 25.27
N ALA A 52 7.82 -11.59 26.15
CA ALA A 52 9.09 -12.32 26.12
C ALA A 52 8.90 -13.84 26.38
N LYS A 53 8.03 -14.20 27.32
CA LYS A 53 7.71 -15.61 27.62
C LYS A 53 7.00 -16.30 26.44
N GLU A 54 6.09 -15.59 25.77
CA GLU A 54 5.31 -16.14 24.66
C GLU A 54 6.11 -16.22 23.35
N SER A 55 6.90 -15.20 23.04
CA SER A 55 7.61 -15.07 21.75
C SER A 55 9.04 -15.60 21.76
N GLY A 56 9.66 -15.77 22.92
CA GLY A 56 11.10 -16.07 23.06
C GLY A 56 12.01 -14.86 22.83
N LEU A 57 11.46 -13.65 22.58
CA LEU A 57 12.25 -12.44 22.46
C LEU A 57 12.78 -11.98 23.82
N LYS A 58 13.88 -11.26 23.82
CA LYS A 58 14.44 -10.70 25.06
C LYS A 58 13.56 -9.58 25.59
N LYS A 59 13.19 -9.65 26.88
CA LYS A 59 12.51 -8.53 27.59
C LYS A 59 13.31 -7.23 27.40
N GLY A 60 12.61 -6.13 27.14
CA GLY A 60 13.19 -4.80 26.94
C GLY A 60 13.71 -4.53 25.54
N THR A 61 13.61 -5.49 24.61
CA THR A 61 13.91 -5.23 23.19
C THR A 61 13.00 -4.10 22.67
N PRO A 62 13.56 -3.05 22.04
CA PRO A 62 12.76 -1.98 21.46
C PRO A 62 11.80 -2.49 20.38
N VAL A 63 10.58 -1.99 20.39
CA VAL A 63 9.56 -2.26 19.37
C VAL A 63 9.25 -0.95 18.65
N ILE A 64 9.50 -0.90 17.36
CA ILE A 64 9.19 0.28 16.53
C ILE A 64 7.72 0.32 16.17
N VAL A 65 7.23 1.52 15.83
CA VAL A 65 5.85 1.73 15.39
C VAL A 65 5.53 0.93 14.13
N GLY A 66 6.48 0.84 13.20
CA GLY A 66 6.27 0.16 11.93
C GLY A 66 5.42 0.95 10.94
N THR A 67 5.07 0.31 9.83
CA THR A 67 4.25 0.90 8.78
C THR A 67 3.37 -0.18 8.14
N GLY A 68 2.51 0.21 7.20
CA GLY A 68 1.70 -0.76 6.45
C GLY A 68 2.50 -1.56 5.44
N ASP A 69 1.94 -2.69 5.07
CA ASP A 69 2.51 -3.64 4.11
C ASP A 69 2.95 -2.97 2.81
N SER A 70 2.05 -2.24 2.14
CA SER A 70 2.35 -1.56 0.88
C SER A 70 3.47 -0.50 0.99
N THR A 71 3.56 0.19 2.12
CA THR A 71 4.65 1.13 2.38
C THR A 71 5.96 0.41 2.66
N ALA A 72 5.92 -0.69 3.40
CA ALA A 72 7.08 -1.53 3.67
C ALA A 72 7.62 -2.16 2.37
N GLU A 73 6.73 -2.66 1.51
CA GLU A 73 7.08 -3.16 0.17
C GLU A 73 7.78 -2.08 -0.66
N ALA A 74 7.21 -0.88 -0.73
CA ALA A 74 7.77 0.24 -1.49
C ALA A 74 9.19 0.61 -1.00
N ILE A 75 9.39 0.70 0.32
CA ILE A 75 10.70 0.97 0.90
C ILE A 75 11.69 -0.16 0.61
N SER A 76 11.25 -1.42 0.68
CA SER A 76 12.11 -2.59 0.48
C SER A 76 12.73 -2.64 -0.92
N VAL A 77 12.09 -2.02 -1.90
CA VAL A 77 12.58 -1.92 -3.29
C VAL A 77 13.18 -0.54 -3.61
N GLY A 78 13.38 0.30 -2.60
CA GLY A 78 14.13 1.56 -2.74
C GLY A 78 13.31 2.81 -3.00
N LEU A 79 12.00 2.83 -2.70
CA LEU A 79 11.21 4.07 -2.75
C LEU A 79 11.56 4.97 -1.56
N VAL A 80 12.71 5.62 -1.61
CA VAL A 80 13.24 6.45 -0.52
C VAL A 80 13.59 7.89 -0.96
N GLU A 81 13.55 8.17 -2.26
CA GLU A 81 13.96 9.45 -2.84
C GLU A 81 12.85 10.05 -3.70
N SER A 82 12.75 11.38 -3.67
CA SER A 82 11.86 12.13 -4.55
C SER A 82 12.19 11.87 -6.03
N GLY A 83 11.16 11.77 -6.84
CA GLY A 83 11.27 11.45 -8.28
C GLY A 83 11.21 9.97 -8.61
N THR A 84 11.16 9.08 -7.60
CA THR A 84 11.00 7.65 -7.79
C THR A 84 9.54 7.21 -7.78
N VAL A 85 9.24 6.20 -8.58
CA VAL A 85 7.91 5.57 -8.64
C VAL A 85 8.03 4.08 -8.29
N PHE A 86 7.13 3.62 -7.46
CA PHE A 86 6.94 2.21 -7.15
C PHE A 86 5.62 1.72 -7.75
N PHE A 87 5.65 0.58 -8.41
CA PHE A 87 4.46 -0.12 -8.86
C PHE A 87 4.36 -1.48 -8.20
N GLN A 88 3.24 -1.75 -7.56
CA GLN A 88 2.88 -3.09 -7.10
C GLN A 88 1.84 -3.67 -8.07
N TYR A 89 2.16 -4.80 -8.68
CA TYR A 89 1.27 -5.52 -9.59
C TYR A 89 0.95 -6.90 -9.02
N GLY A 90 -0.20 -6.99 -8.37
CA GLY A 90 -0.72 -8.21 -7.78
C GLY A 90 -2.13 -8.52 -8.29
N SER A 91 -3.00 -9.05 -7.45
CA SER A 91 -4.44 -9.19 -7.76
C SER A 91 -5.08 -7.83 -8.04
N SER A 92 -4.71 -6.81 -7.28
CA SER A 92 -4.90 -5.38 -7.54
C SER A 92 -3.58 -4.77 -8.02
N MET A 93 -3.61 -3.53 -8.43
CA MET A 93 -2.42 -2.75 -8.75
C MET A 93 -2.50 -1.41 -8.01
N PHE A 94 -1.38 -0.96 -7.49
CA PHE A 94 -1.24 0.42 -7.01
C PHE A 94 0.16 0.94 -7.32
N PHE A 95 0.30 2.25 -7.27
CA PHE A 95 1.59 2.91 -7.39
C PHE A 95 1.77 3.95 -6.30
N TYR A 96 3.03 4.21 -5.96
CA TYR A 96 3.46 5.36 -5.18
C TYR A 96 4.50 6.15 -5.94
N TYR A 97 4.27 7.45 -6.04
CA TYR A 97 5.23 8.42 -6.54
C TYR A 97 5.74 9.25 -5.37
N CYS A 98 7.04 9.14 -5.07
CA CYS A 98 7.68 9.88 -4.02
C CYS A 98 8.03 11.29 -4.49
N VAL A 99 7.64 12.30 -3.71
CA VAL A 99 7.85 13.71 -3.99
C VAL A 99 8.43 14.42 -2.76
N ASP A 100 9.07 15.57 -2.98
CA ASP A 100 9.73 16.38 -1.93
C ASP A 100 8.83 17.44 -1.30
N ARG A 101 7.58 17.54 -1.73
CA ARG A 101 6.61 18.53 -1.24
C ARG A 101 5.22 17.96 -1.11
N TYR A 102 4.43 18.57 -0.27
CA TYR A 102 3.02 18.28 -0.18
C TYR A 102 2.28 18.79 -1.44
N VAL A 103 1.39 17.95 -1.98
CA VAL A 103 0.59 18.27 -3.17
C VAL A 103 -0.88 18.30 -2.73
N ASP A 104 -1.47 19.50 -2.71
CA ASP A 104 -2.84 19.70 -2.23
C ASP A 104 -3.91 19.29 -3.26
N ASP A 105 -3.61 19.43 -4.53
CA ASP A 105 -4.59 19.35 -5.63
C ASP A 105 -4.51 18.03 -6.43
N TYR A 106 -3.96 16.98 -5.84
CA TYR A 106 -3.96 15.69 -6.51
C TYR A 106 -5.38 15.10 -6.53
N VAL A 107 -5.96 15.03 -7.71
CA VAL A 107 -7.23 14.34 -7.95
C VAL A 107 -6.93 13.00 -8.56
N SER A 108 -7.36 11.92 -7.90
CA SER A 108 -7.29 10.58 -8.47
C SER A 108 -7.98 10.53 -9.83
N ALA A 109 -7.35 9.89 -10.81
CA ALA A 109 -7.91 9.71 -12.16
C ALA A 109 -9.27 8.98 -12.14
N ASN A 110 -9.54 8.23 -11.10
CA ASN A 110 -10.81 7.51 -10.90
C ASN A 110 -11.97 8.39 -10.41
N GLY A 111 -11.74 9.69 -10.25
CA GLY A 111 -12.79 10.66 -9.84
C GLY A 111 -13.34 10.46 -8.41
N ASN A 112 -12.92 9.42 -7.71
CA ASN A 112 -13.45 9.08 -6.38
C ASN A 112 -12.90 9.96 -5.25
N GLY A 113 -12.12 10.98 -5.54
CA GLY A 113 -11.72 12.03 -4.58
C GLY A 113 -10.97 11.54 -3.33
N SER A 114 -10.65 10.26 -3.26
CA SER A 114 -10.17 9.61 -2.04
C SER A 114 -8.70 9.87 -1.71
N LEU A 115 -7.95 10.47 -2.62
CA LEU A 115 -6.55 10.82 -2.41
C LEU A 115 -6.34 12.31 -2.64
N LYS A 116 -6.98 13.13 -1.83
CA LYS A 116 -6.66 14.56 -1.76
C LYS A 116 -5.31 14.73 -1.09
N GLY A 117 -4.35 15.19 -1.87
CA GLY A 117 -3.03 15.58 -1.40
C GLY A 117 -2.04 14.44 -1.26
N GLY A 118 -0.80 14.74 -1.55
CA GLY A 118 0.33 13.90 -1.20
C GLY A 118 0.40 13.75 0.32
N LYS A 119 0.65 12.54 0.77
CA LYS A 119 0.80 12.26 2.19
C LYS A 119 2.27 12.28 2.51
N GLU A 120 2.63 12.82 3.71
CA GLU A 120 4.00 12.68 4.16
C GLU A 120 4.36 11.19 4.16
N PHE A 121 5.40 10.76 3.62
CA PHE A 121 5.81 9.37 3.52
C PHE A 121 6.56 8.93 4.80
N THR A 122 6.81 7.65 4.95
CA THR A 122 7.54 7.09 6.08
C THR A 122 8.93 7.69 6.26
N ILE A 123 9.55 8.15 5.19
CA ILE A 123 10.83 8.85 5.21
C ILE A 123 10.57 10.33 5.51
N PRO A 124 11.08 10.89 6.59
CA PRO A 124 10.86 12.29 6.95
C PRO A 124 11.24 13.25 5.81
N GLY A 125 10.39 14.24 5.57
CA GLY A 125 10.59 15.23 4.51
C GLY A 125 10.24 14.76 3.10
N THR A 126 9.78 13.52 2.95
CA THR A 126 9.24 13.03 1.68
C THR A 126 7.72 12.87 1.77
N PHE A 127 7.07 12.94 0.63
CA PHE A 127 5.63 12.78 0.48
C PHE A 127 5.35 11.74 -0.57
N CYS A 128 4.16 11.16 -0.56
CA CYS A 128 3.78 10.14 -1.50
C CYS A 128 2.44 10.46 -2.14
N ILE A 129 2.40 10.42 -3.45
CA ILE A 129 1.17 10.42 -4.23
C ILE A 129 0.94 8.99 -4.69
N GLY A 130 -0.26 8.47 -4.53
CA GLY A 130 -0.53 7.11 -4.95
C GLY A 130 -1.98 6.89 -5.33
N ASP A 131 -2.19 5.96 -6.23
CA ASP A 131 -3.49 5.50 -6.66
C ASP A 131 -3.40 4.04 -7.09
N GLY A 132 -4.53 3.41 -7.38
CA GLY A 132 -4.56 2.03 -7.79
C GLY A 132 -5.90 1.57 -8.32
N THR A 133 -5.90 0.34 -8.79
CA THR A 133 -7.12 -0.35 -9.23
C THR A 133 -7.30 -1.65 -8.46
N ASN A 134 -8.55 -2.00 -8.17
CA ASN A 134 -8.90 -3.22 -7.46
C ASN A 134 -8.76 -4.49 -8.33
N ALA A 135 -8.54 -4.34 -9.63
CA ALA A 135 -8.42 -5.45 -10.56
C ALA A 135 -7.25 -5.24 -11.50
N ALA A 136 -6.22 -6.07 -11.38
CA ALA A 136 -5.08 -6.14 -12.29
C ALA A 136 -4.80 -7.60 -12.65
N GLY A 137 -4.08 -8.36 -11.85
CA GLY A 137 -3.89 -9.79 -12.07
C GLY A 137 -5.18 -10.61 -12.02
N THR A 138 -6.18 -10.17 -11.25
CA THR A 138 -7.52 -10.77 -11.28
C THR A 138 -8.21 -10.54 -12.62
N LEU A 139 -8.08 -9.36 -13.22
CA LEU A 139 -8.60 -9.07 -14.56
C LEU A 139 -7.89 -9.93 -15.62
N THR A 140 -6.56 -9.99 -15.57
CA THR A 140 -5.78 -10.84 -16.49
C THR A 140 -6.21 -12.31 -16.39
N ARG A 141 -6.43 -12.80 -15.17
CA ARG A 141 -6.97 -14.16 -14.96
C ARG A 141 -8.37 -14.33 -15.57
N TRP A 142 -9.25 -13.36 -15.34
CA TRP A 142 -10.60 -13.39 -15.91
C TRP A 142 -10.57 -13.42 -17.44
N VAL A 143 -9.72 -12.59 -18.08
CA VAL A 143 -9.54 -12.61 -19.53
C VAL A 143 -9.10 -14.00 -20.01
N ARG A 144 -8.07 -14.59 -19.37
CA ARG A 144 -7.62 -15.95 -19.68
C ARG A 144 -8.77 -16.97 -19.55
N ASP A 145 -9.47 -16.97 -18.44
CA ASP A 145 -10.49 -17.97 -18.14
C ASP A 145 -11.74 -17.81 -19.03
N THR A 146 -11.96 -16.61 -19.59
CA THR A 146 -13.14 -16.32 -20.44
C THR A 146 -12.84 -16.48 -21.92
N PHE A 147 -11.67 -16.06 -22.39
CA PHE A 147 -11.38 -15.97 -23.85
C PHE A 147 -10.31 -16.95 -24.32
N TYR A 148 -9.56 -17.59 -23.41
CA TYR A 148 -8.44 -18.51 -23.72
C TYR A 148 -8.66 -19.90 -23.13
N GLU A 149 -9.90 -20.38 -23.16
CA GLU A 149 -10.26 -21.69 -22.58
C GLU A 149 -9.53 -22.86 -23.30
N GLU A 150 -9.35 -22.77 -24.62
CA GLU A 150 -8.67 -23.80 -25.39
C GLU A 150 -7.17 -23.83 -25.09
N GLU A 151 -6.53 -22.65 -24.94
CA GLU A 151 -5.13 -22.51 -24.56
C GLU A 151 -4.92 -23.03 -23.13
N LEU A 152 -5.87 -22.79 -22.25
CA LEU A 152 -5.83 -23.31 -20.87
C LEU A 152 -5.98 -24.83 -20.83
N LYS A 153 -6.78 -25.43 -21.73
CA LYS A 153 -6.87 -26.89 -21.90
C LYS A 153 -5.55 -27.47 -22.41
N LYS A 154 -4.94 -26.83 -23.40
CA LYS A 154 -3.61 -27.23 -23.92
C LYS A 154 -2.52 -27.14 -22.85
N GLU A 155 -2.48 -26.06 -22.06
CA GLU A 155 -1.55 -25.91 -20.93
C GLU A 155 -1.71 -27.06 -19.91
N ARG A 156 -2.94 -27.39 -19.52
CA ARG A 156 -3.24 -28.51 -18.60
C ARG A 156 -2.80 -29.87 -19.15
N ALA A 157 -2.72 -30.00 -20.47
CA ALA A 157 -2.22 -31.18 -21.14
C ALA A 157 -0.69 -31.18 -21.34
N GLY A 158 0.04 -30.22 -20.76
CA GLY A 158 1.49 -30.08 -20.88
C GLY A 158 1.98 -29.22 -22.03
N GLY A 159 1.06 -28.47 -22.69
CA GLY A 159 1.39 -27.51 -23.74
C GLY A 159 1.86 -26.15 -23.22
N GLU A 160 1.90 -25.19 -24.13
CA GLU A 160 2.32 -23.80 -23.85
C GLU A 160 1.39 -23.15 -22.78
N ASN A 161 1.99 -22.33 -21.93
CA ASN A 161 1.26 -21.58 -20.91
C ASN A 161 0.31 -20.57 -21.54
N ALA A 162 -0.96 -20.55 -21.13
CA ALA A 162 -2.00 -19.70 -21.70
C ALA A 162 -1.67 -18.20 -21.57
N TYR A 163 -1.02 -17.75 -20.48
CA TYR A 163 -0.58 -16.36 -20.36
C TYR A 163 0.54 -15.99 -21.34
N ALA A 164 1.40 -16.95 -21.72
CA ALA A 164 2.43 -16.70 -22.73
C ALA A 164 1.79 -16.46 -24.11
N VAL A 165 0.75 -17.23 -24.44
CA VAL A 165 -0.03 -16.99 -25.66
C VAL A 165 -0.68 -15.60 -25.65
N MET A 166 -1.37 -15.26 -24.55
CA MET A 166 -1.99 -13.94 -24.37
C MET A 166 -0.99 -12.80 -24.53
N ALA A 167 0.20 -12.92 -23.91
CA ALA A 167 1.23 -11.90 -23.96
C ALA A 167 1.77 -11.72 -25.40
N ARG A 168 1.92 -12.81 -26.14
CA ARG A 168 2.36 -12.77 -27.55
C ARG A 168 1.34 -12.06 -28.44
N GLU A 169 0.07 -12.40 -28.31
CA GLU A 169 -1.01 -11.77 -29.07
C GLU A 169 -1.15 -10.29 -28.72
N ALA A 170 -1.06 -9.96 -27.43
CA ALA A 170 -1.09 -8.56 -26.97
C ALA A 170 0.08 -7.74 -27.52
N ALA A 171 1.25 -8.35 -27.73
CA ALA A 171 2.41 -7.65 -28.29
C ALA A 171 2.25 -7.29 -29.78
N GLU A 172 1.30 -7.89 -30.50
CA GLU A 172 0.98 -7.57 -31.88
C GLU A 172 0.03 -6.37 -32.03
N VAL A 173 -0.53 -5.90 -30.91
CA VAL A 173 -1.48 -4.78 -30.90
C VAL A 173 -0.78 -3.53 -30.38
N GLU A 174 -0.96 -2.41 -31.10
CA GLU A 174 -0.45 -1.12 -30.67
C GLU A 174 -1.14 -0.70 -29.35
N ALA A 175 -0.33 -0.24 -28.38
CA ALA A 175 -0.86 0.27 -27.12
C ALA A 175 -1.61 1.58 -27.37
N GLY A 176 -2.89 1.62 -27.00
CA GLY A 176 -3.76 2.77 -27.26
C GLY A 176 -4.58 3.20 -26.07
#